data_0506b87e0ffc9842da701719894d8317
#
_entry.id   0506b87e0ffc9842da701719894d8317
#
_cell.length_a   1.000
_cell.length_b   1.000
_cell.length_c   1.000
_cell.angle_alpha   90.00
_cell.angle_beta   90.00
_cell.angle_gamma   90.00
#
_symmetry.space_group_name_H-M   'P 1'
#
loop_
_entity.id
_entity.type
_entity.pdbx_description
1 polymer ?
#
loop_
_entity_poly.entity_id
_entity_poly.type
_entity_poly.pdbx_seq_one_letter_code
_entity_poly.pdbx_strand_id
1 'polypeptide(L)'
;STERSWVSRGAHKLIGALDAFDVSPEGRRCLDAGASTGGFTEVLLDRGAHEIVAADVGYGQLAWSLRSDDRVIVMERTNVRELTAEAIGGPVDLVVADLSFISLATVLPALTACASSQADIVPMVKPQFEVGKERVGAGGVVSDPELRADAVLTVARRAAELGWHAVDVTASP
;
A
#
# COMPACT_ATOMS: atom_id res chain seq x y z
N SER A 1 10.84 -17.11 -22.94
CA SER A 1 10.48 -15.78 -22.48
C SER A 1 11.18 -15.47 -21.17
N THR A 2 11.82 -14.36 -21.10
CA THR A 2 12.44 -13.91 -19.87
C THR A 2 11.38 -13.25 -19.01
N GLU A 3 11.12 -13.82 -17.82
CA GLU A 3 10.32 -13.15 -16.84
C GLU A 3 11.03 -11.87 -16.41
N ARG A 4 10.26 -10.78 -16.30
CA ARG A 4 10.78 -9.53 -15.80
C ARG A 4 11.22 -9.68 -14.34
N SER A 5 12.42 -9.24 -14.02
CA SER A 5 12.91 -9.21 -12.65
C SER A 5 12.51 -7.89 -11.98
N TRP A 6 11.77 -7.98 -10.86
CA TRP A 6 11.40 -6.83 -10.05
C TRP A 6 12.34 -6.69 -8.86
N VAL A 7 12.43 -5.48 -8.31
CA VAL A 7 13.31 -5.21 -7.14
C VAL A 7 12.86 -5.95 -5.88
N SER A 8 11.60 -6.38 -5.82
CA SER A 8 11.11 -7.25 -4.74
C SER A 8 9.92 -8.08 -5.19
N ARG A 9 9.64 -9.13 -4.41
CA ARG A 9 8.46 -9.99 -4.65
C ARG A 9 7.13 -9.28 -4.41
N GLY A 10 7.15 -8.18 -3.66
CA GLY A 10 5.97 -7.37 -3.42
C GLY A 10 5.33 -6.86 -4.71
N ALA A 11 6.12 -6.68 -5.77
CA ALA A 11 5.61 -6.26 -7.06
C ALA A 11 4.46 -7.14 -7.56
N HIS A 12 4.57 -8.46 -7.39
CA HIS A 12 3.53 -9.40 -7.85
C HIS A 12 2.21 -9.23 -7.12
N LYS A 13 2.25 -8.86 -5.84
CA LYS A 13 1.05 -8.57 -5.05
C LYS A 13 0.28 -7.38 -5.62
N LEU A 14 1.00 -6.32 -5.93
CA LEU A 14 0.38 -5.12 -6.48
C LEU A 14 -0.16 -5.35 -7.88
N ILE A 15 0.59 -6.05 -8.73
CA ILE A 15 0.14 -6.41 -10.07
C ILE A 15 -1.19 -7.17 -9.99
N GLY A 16 -1.25 -8.17 -9.12
CA GLY A 16 -2.47 -8.96 -8.93
C GLY A 16 -3.66 -8.11 -8.50
N ALA A 17 -3.46 -7.19 -7.56
CA ALA A 17 -4.51 -6.30 -7.08
C ALA A 17 -4.98 -5.31 -8.14
N LEU A 18 -4.06 -4.65 -8.84
CA LEU A 18 -4.40 -3.69 -9.89
C LEU A 18 -5.19 -4.37 -11.02
N ASP A 19 -4.79 -5.57 -11.41
CA ASP A 19 -5.47 -6.32 -12.46
C ASP A 19 -6.85 -6.80 -12.00
N ALA A 20 -6.96 -7.31 -10.78
CA ALA A 20 -8.22 -7.82 -10.23
C ALA A 20 -9.28 -6.70 -10.09
N PHE A 21 -8.87 -5.49 -9.73
CA PHE A 21 -9.76 -4.36 -9.50
C PHE A 21 -9.85 -3.41 -10.70
N ASP A 22 -9.13 -3.70 -11.77
CA ASP A 22 -9.07 -2.84 -12.96
C ASP A 22 -8.68 -1.39 -12.61
N VAL A 23 -7.65 -1.25 -11.78
CA VAL A 23 -7.10 0.05 -11.37
C VAL A 23 -5.85 0.34 -12.18
N SER A 24 -5.83 1.48 -12.87
CA SER A 24 -4.68 1.92 -13.67
C SER A 24 -3.96 3.09 -13.00
N PRO A 25 -2.65 2.97 -12.77
CA PRO A 25 -1.83 4.10 -12.30
C PRO A 25 -1.54 5.16 -13.37
N GLU A 26 -1.84 4.89 -14.62
CA GLU A 26 -1.43 5.74 -15.75
C GLU A 26 -1.83 7.20 -15.55
N GLY A 27 -0.85 8.10 -15.66
CA GLY A 27 -1.05 9.53 -15.53
C GLY A 27 -1.39 10.02 -14.13
N ARG A 28 -1.44 9.15 -13.14
CA ARG A 28 -1.84 9.48 -11.79
C ARG A 28 -0.65 9.87 -10.91
N ARG A 29 -0.92 10.71 -9.94
CA ARG A 29 -0.02 10.96 -8.82
C ARG A 29 -0.34 9.94 -7.72
N CYS A 30 0.67 9.23 -7.24
CA CYS A 30 0.50 8.07 -6.37
C CYS A 30 1.25 8.24 -5.04
N LEU A 31 0.75 7.59 -4.00
CA LEU A 31 1.45 7.39 -2.74
C LEU A 31 1.71 5.89 -2.55
N ASP A 32 2.96 5.53 -2.35
CA ASP A 32 3.39 4.19 -1.94
C ASP A 32 3.75 4.24 -0.46
N ALA A 33 2.83 3.80 0.38
CA ALA A 33 3.00 3.79 1.83
C ALA A 33 3.64 2.46 2.27
N GLY A 34 4.86 2.55 2.78
CA GLY A 34 5.67 1.37 3.10
C GLY A 34 6.48 0.90 1.89
N ALA A 35 7.16 1.82 1.20
CA ALA A 35 7.83 1.55 -0.07
C ALA A 35 8.94 0.50 0.01
N SER A 36 9.66 0.41 1.14
CA SER A 36 10.74 -0.56 1.34
C SER A 36 11.76 -0.53 0.20
N THR A 37 12.06 -1.67 -0.44
CA THR A 37 12.99 -1.71 -1.59
C THR A 37 12.39 -1.16 -2.87
N GLY A 38 11.07 -0.99 -2.94
CA GLY A 38 10.41 -0.29 -4.04
C GLY A 38 9.65 -1.17 -5.02
N GLY A 39 9.27 -2.38 -4.63
CA GLY A 39 8.51 -3.27 -5.52
C GLY A 39 7.21 -2.63 -6.02
N PHE A 40 6.46 -1.97 -5.16
CA PHE A 40 5.23 -1.27 -5.54
C PHE A 40 5.53 -0.04 -6.39
N THR A 41 6.51 0.77 -6.00
CA THR A 41 6.93 1.94 -6.77
C THR A 41 7.32 1.55 -8.19
N GLU A 42 8.07 0.47 -8.36
CA GLU A 42 8.50 -0.02 -9.67
C GLU A 42 7.30 -0.40 -10.56
N VAL A 43 6.30 -1.08 -10.00
CA VAL A 43 5.07 -1.41 -10.73
C VAL A 43 4.31 -0.16 -11.15
N LEU A 44 4.19 0.82 -10.24
CA LEU A 44 3.50 2.07 -10.55
C LEU A 44 4.19 2.83 -11.70
N LEU A 45 5.52 2.89 -11.69
CA LEU A 45 6.28 3.49 -12.78
C LEU A 45 6.08 2.76 -14.10
N ASP A 46 6.17 1.43 -14.06
CA ASP A 46 5.98 0.58 -15.23
C ASP A 46 4.59 0.77 -15.87
N ARG A 47 3.59 1.03 -15.06
CA ARG A 47 2.21 1.25 -15.51
C ARG A 47 1.87 2.71 -15.76
N GLY A 48 2.88 3.57 -15.84
CA GLY A 48 2.72 4.92 -16.34
C GLY A 48 2.32 5.98 -15.33
N ALA A 49 2.54 5.75 -14.04
CA ALA A 49 2.29 6.78 -13.02
C ALA A 49 3.05 8.06 -13.35
N HIS A 50 2.41 9.21 -13.16
CA HIS A 50 3.01 10.51 -13.39
C HIS A 50 4.06 10.85 -12.32
N GLU A 51 3.74 10.60 -11.07
CA GLU A 51 4.60 10.89 -9.92
C GLU A 51 4.26 9.93 -8.78
N ILE A 52 5.27 9.52 -8.03
CA ILE A 52 5.09 8.62 -6.89
C ILE A 52 5.81 9.18 -5.68
N VAL A 53 5.08 9.36 -4.59
CA VAL A 53 5.66 9.62 -3.28
C VAL A 53 5.90 8.27 -2.62
N ALA A 54 7.16 7.91 -2.47
CA ALA A 54 7.57 6.65 -1.84
C ALA A 54 7.93 6.92 -0.38
N ALA A 55 7.02 6.59 0.53
CA ALA A 55 7.16 6.86 1.95
C ALA A 55 7.49 5.58 2.73
N ASP A 56 8.46 5.67 3.64
CA ASP A 56 8.85 4.55 4.50
C ASP A 56 9.39 5.04 5.83
N VAL A 57 9.21 4.24 6.87
CA VAL A 57 9.79 4.51 8.20
C VAL A 57 11.29 4.22 8.19
N GLY A 58 11.75 3.35 7.30
CA GLY A 58 13.15 2.98 7.14
C GLY A 58 13.98 4.01 6.40
N TYR A 59 15.24 3.67 6.16
CA TYR A 59 16.20 4.54 5.50
C TYR A 59 17.13 3.71 4.61
N GLY A 60 17.41 4.25 3.41
CA GLY A 60 18.38 3.66 2.50
C GLY A 60 17.98 2.34 1.85
N GLN A 61 16.70 1.93 1.95
CA GLN A 61 16.25 0.65 1.42
C GLN A 61 15.79 0.71 -0.04
N LEU A 62 15.30 1.87 -0.47
CA LEU A 62 14.77 2.02 -1.83
C LEU A 62 15.86 1.81 -2.88
N ALA A 63 15.60 0.94 -3.85
CA ALA A 63 16.56 0.62 -4.92
C ALA A 63 17.01 1.89 -5.65
N TRP A 64 18.31 1.95 -5.99
CA TRP A 64 18.90 3.14 -6.62
C TRP A 64 18.19 3.54 -7.92
N SER A 65 17.80 2.57 -8.74
CA SER A 65 17.10 2.83 -10.00
C SER A 65 15.78 3.59 -9.81
N LEU A 66 15.13 3.40 -8.66
CA LEU A 66 13.89 4.08 -8.29
C LEU A 66 14.18 5.42 -7.63
N ARG A 67 15.16 5.42 -6.71
CA ARG A 67 15.59 6.63 -6.00
C ARG A 67 16.04 7.74 -6.96
N SER A 68 16.68 7.36 -8.06
CA SER A 68 17.21 8.29 -9.06
C SER A 68 16.21 8.66 -10.17
N ASP A 69 15.01 8.07 -10.17
CA ASP A 69 13.97 8.39 -11.15
C ASP A 69 13.30 9.72 -10.77
N ASP A 70 13.24 10.66 -11.71
CA ASP A 70 12.67 12.00 -11.48
C ASP A 70 11.18 11.99 -11.09
N ARG A 71 10.49 10.90 -11.38
CA ARG A 71 9.07 10.74 -11.03
C ARG A 71 8.87 10.29 -9.58
N VAL A 72 9.94 9.90 -8.88
CA VAL A 72 9.88 9.38 -7.51
C VAL A 72 10.35 10.44 -6.52
N ILE A 73 9.47 10.74 -5.55
CA ILE A 73 9.79 11.59 -4.40
C ILE A 73 9.99 10.65 -3.21
N VAL A 74 11.20 10.63 -2.67
CA VAL A 74 11.57 9.74 -1.56
C VAL A 74 11.31 10.43 -0.24
N MET A 75 10.49 9.81 0.63
CA MET A 75 10.24 10.27 1.99
C MET A 75 10.61 9.17 2.98
N GLU A 76 11.85 9.14 3.39
CA GLU A 76 12.38 8.17 4.35
C GLU A 76 12.21 8.66 5.80
N ARG A 77 12.35 7.76 6.77
CA ARG A 77 12.20 8.05 8.21
C ARG A 77 10.87 8.75 8.49
N THR A 78 9.83 8.33 7.78
CA THR A 78 8.51 8.96 7.81
C THR A 78 7.50 7.99 8.36
N ASN A 79 6.83 8.39 9.43
CA ASN A 79 5.73 7.62 9.99
C ASN A 79 4.47 7.84 9.16
N VAL A 80 3.98 6.79 8.52
CA VAL A 80 2.81 6.87 7.63
C VAL A 80 1.56 7.39 8.35
N ARG A 81 1.42 7.11 9.65
CA ARG A 81 0.29 7.61 10.45
C ARG A 81 0.22 9.14 10.52
N GLU A 82 1.35 9.80 10.30
CA GLU A 82 1.46 11.26 10.42
C GLU A 82 1.41 11.96 9.05
N LEU A 83 1.26 11.20 7.95
CA LEU A 83 1.18 11.78 6.62
C LEU A 83 -0.08 12.63 6.44
N THR A 84 0.11 13.75 5.77
CA THR A 84 -0.97 14.65 5.35
C THR A 84 -0.82 14.95 3.87
N ALA A 85 -1.89 15.38 3.22
CA ALA A 85 -1.81 15.80 1.81
C ALA A 85 -0.80 16.94 1.63
N GLU A 86 -0.75 17.88 2.55
CA GLU A 86 0.20 19.00 2.51
C GLU A 86 1.64 18.51 2.57
N ALA A 87 1.95 17.57 3.46
CA ALA A 87 3.32 17.04 3.63
C ALA A 87 3.85 16.36 2.36
N ILE A 88 2.97 15.78 1.56
CA ILE A 88 3.34 15.10 0.31
C ILE A 88 3.16 15.96 -0.94
N GLY A 89 2.91 17.26 -0.76
CA GLY A 89 2.82 18.20 -1.87
C GLY A 89 1.45 18.28 -2.54
N GLY A 90 0.41 17.77 -1.92
CA GLY A 90 -0.96 17.78 -2.40
C GLY A 90 -1.58 16.38 -2.42
N PRO A 91 -2.89 16.27 -2.60
CA PRO A 91 -3.57 14.97 -2.61
C PRO A 91 -3.13 14.11 -3.79
N VAL A 92 -3.21 12.79 -3.60
CA VAL A 92 -2.89 11.81 -4.62
C VAL A 92 -4.14 11.10 -5.13
N ASP A 93 -4.04 10.52 -6.32
CA ASP A 93 -5.17 9.85 -6.99
C ASP A 93 -5.15 8.34 -6.81
N LEU A 94 -4.06 7.80 -6.32
CA LEU A 94 -3.91 6.39 -6.02
C LEU A 94 -3.02 6.23 -4.80
N VAL A 95 -3.49 5.49 -3.82
CA VAL A 95 -2.70 5.10 -2.64
C VAL A 95 -2.54 3.60 -2.67
N VAL A 96 -1.31 3.12 -2.60
CA VAL A 96 -0.99 1.71 -2.38
C VAL A 96 -0.25 1.59 -1.06
N ALA A 97 -0.47 0.52 -0.33
CA ALA A 97 0.12 0.35 1.00
C ALA A 97 0.47 -1.10 1.28
N ASP A 98 1.71 -1.33 1.67
CA ASP A 98 2.22 -2.61 2.15
C ASP A 98 3.01 -2.36 3.42
N LEU A 99 2.32 -2.37 4.56
CA LEU A 99 2.87 -1.99 5.85
C LEU A 99 3.03 -3.21 6.76
N SER A 100 4.11 -3.23 7.52
CA SER A 100 4.39 -4.29 8.50
C SER A 100 4.43 -3.71 9.91
N PHE A 101 4.08 -4.55 10.91
CA PHE A 101 4.11 -4.25 12.33
C PHE A 101 3.14 -3.15 12.78
N ILE A 102 2.14 -2.86 11.96
CA ILE A 102 1.10 -1.89 12.30
C ILE A 102 -0.23 -2.34 11.69
N SER A 103 -1.32 -2.12 12.41
CA SER A 103 -2.65 -2.35 11.88
C SER A 103 -2.97 -1.39 10.75
N LEU A 104 -3.46 -1.90 9.63
CA LEU A 104 -3.93 -1.08 8.52
C LEU A 104 -5.08 -0.17 8.97
N ALA A 105 -5.98 -0.68 9.81
CA ALA A 105 -7.08 0.12 10.36
C ALA A 105 -6.58 1.38 11.06
N THR A 106 -5.40 1.32 11.68
CA THR A 106 -4.79 2.46 12.37
C THR A 106 -4.28 3.53 11.41
N VAL A 107 -3.78 3.13 10.23
CA VAL A 107 -3.20 4.05 9.25
C VAL A 107 -4.19 4.55 8.21
N LEU A 108 -5.33 3.91 8.06
CA LEU A 108 -6.34 4.31 7.08
C LEU A 108 -6.76 5.78 7.16
N PRO A 109 -6.91 6.40 8.34
CA PRO A 109 -7.21 7.83 8.40
C PRO A 109 -6.17 8.70 7.71
N ALA A 110 -4.88 8.40 7.91
CA ALA A 110 -3.79 9.15 7.26
C ALA A 110 -3.80 8.92 5.74
N LEU A 111 -3.97 7.67 5.29
CA LEU A 111 -4.04 7.36 3.86
C LEU A 111 -5.22 8.07 3.20
N THR A 112 -6.37 8.07 3.85
CA THR A 112 -7.57 8.77 3.37
C THR A 112 -7.35 10.27 3.30
N ALA A 113 -6.68 10.85 4.30
CA ALA A 113 -6.35 12.27 4.31
C ALA A 113 -5.43 12.69 3.16
N CYS A 114 -4.59 11.77 2.67
CA CYS A 114 -3.71 12.02 1.53
C CYS A 114 -4.41 11.87 0.17
N ALA A 115 -5.59 11.24 0.14
CA ALA A 115 -6.27 10.87 -1.09
C ALA A 115 -7.20 11.98 -1.57
N SER A 116 -7.25 12.17 -2.89
CA SER A 116 -8.26 13.03 -3.52
C SER A 116 -9.64 12.37 -3.44
N SER A 117 -10.70 13.14 -3.74
CA SER A 117 -12.07 12.63 -3.71
C SER A 117 -12.35 11.53 -4.74
N GLN A 118 -11.51 11.43 -5.77
CA GLN A 118 -11.63 10.42 -6.84
C GLN A 118 -10.56 9.34 -6.76
N ALA A 119 -9.84 9.26 -5.63
CA ALA A 119 -8.74 8.33 -5.48
C ALA A 119 -9.20 6.89 -5.28
N ASP A 120 -8.35 5.98 -5.75
CA ASP A 120 -8.42 4.57 -5.36
C ASP A 120 -7.39 4.32 -4.25
N ILE A 121 -7.73 3.47 -3.30
CA ILE A 121 -6.82 3.05 -2.23
C ILE A 121 -6.75 1.52 -2.24
N VAL A 122 -5.53 1.01 -2.45
CA VAL A 122 -5.26 -0.42 -2.60
C VAL A 122 -4.28 -0.87 -1.50
N PRO A 123 -4.78 -1.20 -0.31
CA PRO A 123 -3.92 -1.63 0.79
C PRO A 123 -3.81 -3.16 0.83
N MET A 124 -2.66 -3.64 1.29
CA MET A 124 -2.47 -5.05 1.61
C MET A 124 -2.88 -5.30 3.06
N VAL A 125 -3.90 -6.15 3.24
CA VAL A 125 -4.34 -6.55 4.58
C VAL A 125 -3.45 -7.69 5.05
N LYS A 126 -2.83 -7.51 6.22
CA LYS A 126 -1.98 -8.52 6.86
C LYS A 126 -2.67 -8.96 8.15
N PRO A 127 -3.35 -10.12 8.14
CA PRO A 127 -4.15 -10.56 9.28
C PRO A 127 -3.39 -10.60 10.59
N GLN A 128 -2.10 -10.94 10.57
CA GLN A 128 -1.25 -11.01 11.77
C GLN A 128 -1.11 -9.66 12.49
N PHE A 129 -1.37 -8.54 11.82
CA PHE A 129 -1.31 -7.21 12.41
C PHE A 129 -2.68 -6.60 12.71
N GLU A 130 -3.78 -7.31 12.32
CA GLU A 130 -5.15 -6.86 12.56
C GLU A 130 -5.84 -7.63 13.69
N VAL A 131 -5.38 -8.84 14.01
CA VAL A 131 -5.93 -9.66 15.10
C VAL A 131 -5.05 -9.57 16.35
N GLY A 132 -5.63 -9.83 17.53
CA GLY A 132 -4.86 -9.85 18.77
C GLY A 132 -3.76 -10.91 18.75
N LYS A 133 -2.65 -10.66 19.47
CA LYS A 133 -1.49 -11.55 19.50
C LYS A 133 -1.84 -12.98 19.90
N GLU A 134 -2.79 -13.15 20.79
CA GLU A 134 -3.29 -14.44 21.27
C GLU A 134 -3.97 -15.25 20.18
N ARG A 135 -4.38 -14.63 19.08
CA ARG A 135 -5.05 -15.29 17.96
C ARG A 135 -4.08 -15.59 16.81
N VAL A 136 -2.83 -15.20 16.94
CA VAL A 136 -1.81 -15.42 15.90
C VAL A 136 -1.06 -16.71 16.20
N GLY A 137 -0.91 -17.56 15.20
CA GLY A 137 -0.20 -18.82 15.31
C GLY A 137 1.32 -18.66 15.42
N ALA A 138 2.03 -19.77 15.56
CA ALA A 138 3.49 -19.81 15.60
C ALA A 138 4.08 -19.16 14.34
N GLY A 139 5.16 -18.39 14.52
CA GLY A 139 5.83 -17.71 13.41
C GLY A 139 5.11 -16.46 12.90
N GLY A 140 4.07 -15.98 13.62
CA GLY A 140 3.33 -14.78 13.21
C GLY A 140 2.39 -14.99 12.02
N VAL A 141 2.01 -16.23 11.75
CA VAL A 141 1.14 -16.56 10.61
C VAL A 141 -0.28 -16.79 11.08
N VAL A 142 -1.24 -16.16 10.40
CA VAL A 142 -2.67 -16.40 10.60
C VAL A 142 -3.15 -17.32 9.49
N SER A 143 -3.35 -18.59 9.81
CA SER A 143 -3.79 -19.60 8.85
C SER A 143 -5.29 -19.87 8.90
N ASP A 144 -5.98 -19.49 9.98
CA ASP A 144 -7.41 -19.71 10.15
C ASP A 144 -8.22 -18.79 9.21
N PRO A 145 -9.05 -19.35 8.32
CA PRO A 145 -9.87 -18.54 7.42
C PRO A 145 -10.82 -17.56 8.12
N GLU A 146 -11.34 -17.92 9.31
CA GLU A 146 -12.22 -17.03 10.07
C GLU A 146 -11.46 -15.81 10.59
N LEU A 147 -10.23 -16.00 11.06
CA LEU A 147 -9.38 -14.89 11.51
C LEU A 147 -9.00 -13.99 10.36
N ARG A 148 -8.73 -14.55 9.19
CA ARG A 148 -8.47 -13.76 7.98
C ARG A 148 -9.68 -12.93 7.57
N ALA A 149 -10.86 -13.53 7.62
CA ALA A 149 -12.11 -12.84 7.32
C ALA A 149 -12.37 -11.71 8.33
N ASP A 150 -12.14 -11.96 9.62
CA ASP A 150 -12.29 -10.94 10.66
C ASP A 150 -11.35 -9.76 10.42
N ALA A 151 -10.10 -10.02 10.03
CA ALA A 151 -9.13 -8.98 9.72
C ALA A 151 -9.61 -8.10 8.56
N VAL A 152 -10.09 -8.71 7.48
CA VAL A 152 -10.62 -8.00 6.32
C VAL A 152 -11.84 -7.17 6.71
N LEU A 153 -12.77 -7.74 7.49
CA LEU A 153 -13.96 -7.02 7.95
C LEU A 153 -13.60 -5.81 8.81
N THR A 154 -12.62 -5.95 9.69
CA THR A 154 -12.16 -4.84 10.54
C THR A 154 -11.67 -3.67 9.68
N VAL A 155 -10.84 -3.97 8.68
CA VAL A 155 -10.33 -2.97 7.75
C VAL A 155 -11.45 -2.35 6.92
N ALA A 156 -12.35 -3.19 6.39
CA ALA A 156 -13.46 -2.73 5.56
C ALA A 156 -14.43 -1.82 6.33
N ARG A 157 -14.73 -2.16 7.59
CA ARG A 157 -15.57 -1.31 8.45
C ARG A 157 -14.93 0.06 8.68
N ARG A 158 -13.62 0.07 8.94
CA ARG A 158 -12.90 1.32 9.14
C ARG A 158 -12.91 2.17 7.88
N ALA A 159 -12.71 1.56 6.72
CA ALA A 159 -12.79 2.25 5.42
C ALA A 159 -14.18 2.88 5.21
N ALA A 160 -15.24 2.13 5.52
CA ALA A 160 -16.61 2.63 5.41
C ALA A 160 -16.86 3.83 6.34
N GLU A 161 -16.36 3.78 7.59
CA GLU A 161 -16.44 4.89 8.54
C GLU A 161 -15.76 6.14 8.01
N LEU A 162 -14.70 5.98 7.20
CA LEU A 162 -13.95 7.07 6.59
C LEU A 162 -14.55 7.56 5.27
N GLY A 163 -15.67 6.98 4.85
CA GLY A 163 -16.41 7.42 3.68
C GLY A 163 -16.03 6.78 2.35
N TRP A 164 -15.33 5.65 2.37
CA TRP A 164 -15.03 4.92 1.12
C TRP A 164 -16.32 4.33 0.55
N HIS A 165 -16.54 4.52 -0.77
CA HIS A 165 -17.82 4.17 -1.41
C HIS A 165 -17.92 2.70 -1.81
N ALA A 166 -16.82 2.09 -2.22
CA ALA A 166 -16.80 0.70 -2.66
C ALA A 166 -15.58 0.01 -2.06
N VAL A 167 -15.81 -1.20 -1.55
CA VAL A 167 -14.74 -2.03 -0.99
C VAL A 167 -14.83 -3.40 -1.65
N ASP A 168 -13.71 -3.85 -2.24
CA ASP A 168 -13.58 -5.16 -2.83
C ASP A 168 -12.34 -5.85 -2.30
N VAL A 169 -12.30 -7.17 -2.38
CA VAL A 169 -11.22 -7.97 -1.80
C VAL A 169 -10.81 -9.06 -2.77
N THR A 170 -9.51 -9.24 -2.92
CA THR A 170 -8.95 -10.35 -3.69
C THR A 170 -7.82 -11.02 -2.90
N ALA A 171 -7.59 -12.30 -3.14
CA ALA A 171 -6.48 -13.01 -2.54
C ALA A 171 -5.16 -12.57 -3.19
N SER A 172 -4.12 -12.39 -2.35
CA SER A 172 -2.79 -12.12 -2.85
C SER A 172 -2.16 -13.39 -3.44
N PRO A 173 -1.48 -13.29 -4.57
CA PRO A 173 -0.71 -14.40 -5.09
C PRO A 173 0.47 -14.79 -4.20
#